data_c0fa453e304a052c484ec2e4f1b44e05
#
_entry.id   c0fa453e304a052c484ec2e4f1b44e05
#
_cell.length_a   1.000
_cell.length_b   1.000
_cell.length_c   1.000
_cell.angle_alpha   90.00
_cell.angle_beta   90.00
_cell.angle_gamma   90.00
#
_symmetry.space_group_name_H-M   'P 1'
#
loop_
_entity.id
_entity.type
_entity.pdbx_description
1 polymer ?
#
loop_
_entity_poly.entity_id
_entity_poly.type
_entity_poly.pdbx_seq_one_letter_code
_entity_poly.pdbx_strand_id
1 'polypeptide(L)'
;MIDRCTVLLDCTLRDGGYYNNWDFDEALVQDYLLAMAAISVDYVELGFRGFSAPGFRGAFAYTTDSFLRSLDIPQGLKIGVMVNASELLGYAEGLLPALNRLFVSADQSPVRLVRLACHVHEFEAALPACDWLHQQGYVVGINLMQIADRDPVEIEQLARLAQAYSLDVLYFADSMGSLSPDQTSGVIEALRRGWQGPLGIHTHDNCGMALANTLRAINDGVSWVDSTVTGMGRGPGNVRTEYVVIELMEKRGGPVNVAPLFTLIARHLQPLQQRHGWGTNPYYFLAGVYGIHPTYIQEMLADSRYAEEDLLVVIDFLKNQGGKKFNPGTLESARHFYSGEPQGSWSPKDLIAGREVLLLGSGPGVDRHRQGLEDYIRRAKPFVIALNTQSDIASELIDVRAACHPFRLMADCREHVKLPQPLITPAHMLPAEVRAALDGKVMLDYGIAVQAATFEFAEQHCILPTSLVAAYALAVAASGGAIRILLAGFDGYSADDPRTLEVNQLLETFQQVAGAPELLAVTPSRYQIPRGSIYAL
;
A
#
# COMPACT_ATOMS: atom_id res chain seq x y z
N MET A 1 5.86 -37.13 -24.45
CA MET A 1 5.49 -35.69 -24.29
C MET A 1 4.08 -35.67 -23.72
N ILE A 2 3.89 -35.41 -22.47
CA ILE A 2 2.57 -35.24 -21.86
C ILE A 2 2.14 -33.83 -22.23
N ASP A 3 1.21 -33.72 -23.16
CA ASP A 3 0.57 -32.47 -23.55
C ASP A 3 -0.33 -32.00 -22.38
N ARG A 4 0.28 -31.41 -21.40
CA ARG A 4 -0.43 -30.80 -20.27
C ARG A 4 -0.92 -29.44 -20.76
N CYS A 5 -2.19 -29.38 -21.14
CA CYS A 5 -2.86 -28.12 -21.43
C CYS A 5 -2.66 -27.16 -20.24
N THR A 6 -2.00 -26.04 -20.47
CA THR A 6 -1.79 -25.01 -19.44
C THR A 6 -3.12 -24.41 -19.03
N VAL A 7 -3.46 -24.45 -17.75
CA VAL A 7 -4.64 -23.80 -17.17
C VAL A 7 -4.36 -22.31 -17.03
N LEU A 8 -5.18 -21.49 -17.66
CA LEU A 8 -5.11 -20.03 -17.58
C LEU A 8 -6.17 -19.51 -16.60
N LEU A 9 -5.71 -18.80 -15.60
CA LEU A 9 -6.55 -18.13 -14.61
C LEU A 9 -6.39 -16.62 -14.76
N ASP A 10 -7.49 -15.91 -14.99
CA ASP A 10 -7.49 -14.45 -14.93
C ASP A 10 -7.97 -13.97 -13.55
N CYS A 11 -7.19 -13.09 -12.92
CA CYS A 11 -7.50 -12.52 -11.62
C CYS A 11 -7.60 -10.99 -11.63
N THR A 12 -7.99 -10.40 -12.77
CA THR A 12 -8.06 -8.93 -12.97
C THR A 12 -8.88 -8.24 -11.90
N LEU A 13 -10.11 -8.70 -11.61
CA LEU A 13 -10.98 -8.03 -10.66
C LEU A 13 -10.55 -8.26 -9.20
N ARG A 14 -9.97 -9.41 -8.91
CA ARG A 14 -9.43 -9.68 -7.57
C ARG A 14 -8.22 -8.79 -7.27
N ASP A 15 -7.23 -8.76 -8.18
CA ASP A 15 -5.97 -8.06 -7.96
C ASP A 15 -6.07 -6.56 -8.28
N GLY A 16 -6.90 -6.20 -9.26
CA GLY A 16 -7.18 -4.80 -9.59
C GLY A 16 -8.03 -4.05 -8.58
N GLY A 17 -8.80 -4.75 -7.76
CA GLY A 17 -9.70 -4.16 -6.78
C GLY A 17 -9.03 -3.29 -5.71
N TYR A 18 -7.72 -3.40 -5.54
CA TYR A 18 -6.95 -2.51 -4.66
C TYR A 18 -7.01 -1.02 -5.06
N TYR A 19 -7.35 -0.71 -6.32
CA TYR A 19 -7.47 0.67 -6.80
C TYR A 19 -8.83 1.32 -6.53
N ASN A 20 -9.89 0.51 -6.46
CA ASN A 20 -11.27 1.02 -6.37
C ASN A 20 -12.06 0.37 -5.21
N ASN A 21 -11.38 -0.21 -4.22
CA ASN A 21 -12.00 -0.94 -3.11
C ASN A 21 -12.91 -2.09 -3.57
N TRP A 22 -12.57 -2.77 -4.68
CA TRP A 22 -13.37 -3.85 -5.28
C TRP A 22 -14.79 -3.45 -5.69
N ASP A 23 -14.98 -2.17 -5.99
CA ASP A 23 -16.23 -1.59 -6.48
C ASP A 23 -16.09 -1.32 -7.99
N PHE A 24 -16.52 -2.27 -8.80
CA PHE A 24 -16.42 -2.22 -10.26
C PHE A 24 -17.77 -1.89 -10.89
N ASP A 25 -17.73 -1.10 -11.96
CA ASP A 25 -18.90 -0.78 -12.79
C ASP A 25 -19.48 -2.05 -13.43
N GLU A 26 -20.82 -2.18 -13.43
CA GLU A 26 -21.52 -3.35 -13.94
C GLU A 26 -21.22 -3.61 -15.44
N ALA A 27 -21.11 -2.56 -16.25
CA ALA A 27 -20.80 -2.68 -17.68
C ALA A 27 -19.37 -3.21 -17.90
N LEU A 28 -18.40 -2.78 -17.07
CA LEU A 28 -17.04 -3.32 -17.09
C LEU A 28 -17.06 -4.81 -16.74
N VAL A 29 -17.76 -5.19 -15.68
CA VAL A 29 -17.85 -6.59 -15.23
C VAL A 29 -18.44 -7.48 -16.30
N GLN A 30 -19.53 -7.05 -16.94
CA GLN A 30 -20.18 -7.81 -17.99
C GLN A 30 -19.26 -7.96 -19.23
N ASP A 31 -18.66 -6.87 -19.70
CA ASP A 31 -17.72 -6.90 -20.83
C ASP A 31 -16.50 -7.77 -20.51
N TYR A 32 -16.03 -7.77 -19.25
CA TYR A 32 -14.93 -8.62 -18.78
C TYR A 32 -15.30 -10.10 -18.83
N LEU A 33 -16.45 -10.51 -18.29
CA LEU A 33 -16.87 -11.91 -18.30
C LEU A 33 -17.04 -12.44 -19.73
N LEU A 34 -17.60 -11.64 -20.63
CA LEU A 34 -17.72 -11.97 -22.06
C LEU A 34 -16.35 -12.10 -22.73
N ALA A 35 -15.41 -11.20 -22.43
CA ALA A 35 -14.06 -11.26 -22.97
C ALA A 35 -13.32 -12.51 -22.50
N MET A 36 -13.40 -12.86 -21.21
CA MET A 36 -12.77 -14.06 -20.65
C MET A 36 -13.31 -15.34 -21.27
N ALA A 37 -14.62 -15.42 -21.48
CA ALA A 37 -15.24 -16.55 -22.18
C ALA A 37 -14.77 -16.64 -23.64
N ALA A 38 -14.67 -15.51 -24.35
CA ALA A 38 -14.28 -15.47 -25.78
C ALA A 38 -12.83 -15.92 -26.01
N ILE A 39 -11.92 -15.68 -25.05
CA ILE A 39 -10.53 -16.12 -25.11
C ILE A 39 -10.29 -17.47 -24.42
N SER A 40 -11.35 -18.15 -23.98
CA SER A 40 -11.31 -19.48 -23.37
C SER A 40 -10.40 -19.56 -22.13
N VAL A 41 -10.50 -18.58 -21.22
CA VAL A 41 -9.89 -18.64 -19.89
C VAL A 41 -10.54 -19.79 -19.11
N ASP A 42 -9.74 -20.60 -18.39
CA ASP A 42 -10.27 -21.75 -17.64
C ASP A 42 -10.97 -21.33 -16.37
N TYR A 43 -10.40 -20.33 -15.66
CA TYR A 43 -10.93 -19.79 -14.43
C TYR A 43 -10.84 -18.26 -14.41
N VAL A 44 -11.86 -17.63 -13.87
CA VAL A 44 -11.80 -16.21 -13.45
C VAL A 44 -11.88 -16.14 -11.94
N GLU A 45 -10.85 -15.57 -11.31
CA GLU A 45 -10.84 -15.30 -9.89
C GLU A 45 -11.40 -13.91 -9.65
N LEU A 46 -12.71 -13.84 -9.37
CA LEU A 46 -13.45 -12.59 -9.38
C LEU A 46 -13.11 -11.68 -8.20
N GLY A 47 -12.75 -12.25 -7.05
CA GLY A 47 -12.46 -11.44 -5.90
C GLY A 47 -12.05 -12.24 -4.67
N PHE A 48 -12.06 -11.56 -3.54
CA PHE A 48 -11.84 -12.20 -2.25
C PHE A 48 -13.13 -12.75 -1.66
N ARG A 49 -13.01 -13.75 -0.80
CA ARG A 49 -14.05 -14.18 0.11
C ARG A 49 -13.53 -14.08 1.53
N GLY A 50 -14.06 -13.14 2.31
CA GLY A 50 -13.54 -12.81 3.62
C GLY A 50 -14.62 -12.26 4.56
N PHE A 51 -14.21 -11.89 5.75
CA PHE A 51 -15.08 -11.32 6.77
C PHE A 51 -15.28 -9.82 6.58
N SER A 52 -16.31 -9.28 7.23
CA SER A 52 -16.57 -7.84 7.23
C SER A 52 -15.37 -7.06 7.77
N ALA A 53 -14.95 -6.04 7.04
CA ALA A 53 -13.87 -5.15 7.41
C ALA A 53 -14.39 -3.71 7.57
N PRO A 54 -13.71 -2.85 8.35
CA PRO A 54 -14.06 -1.44 8.47
C PRO A 54 -14.00 -0.71 7.12
N GLY A 55 -14.92 0.25 6.92
CA GLY A 55 -15.01 1.04 5.70
C GLY A 55 -15.81 0.37 4.59
N PHE A 56 -16.08 1.14 3.53
CA PHE A 56 -16.78 0.63 2.35
C PHE A 56 -15.84 -0.18 1.48
N ARG A 57 -16.31 -1.36 1.08
CA ARG A 57 -15.70 -2.20 0.03
C ARG A 57 -16.80 -2.74 -0.87
N GLY A 58 -16.53 -2.78 -2.17
CA GLY A 58 -17.44 -3.31 -3.17
C GLY A 58 -17.65 -4.82 -3.08
N ALA A 59 -18.57 -5.33 -3.89
CA ALA A 59 -19.04 -6.71 -3.84
C ALA A 59 -17.93 -7.75 -4.08
N PHE A 60 -16.92 -7.40 -4.88
CA PHE A 60 -15.80 -8.29 -5.19
C PHE A 60 -14.77 -8.44 -4.05
N ALA A 61 -14.85 -7.62 -3.00
CA ALA A 61 -14.09 -7.84 -1.77
C ALA A 61 -14.63 -9.01 -0.93
N TYR A 62 -15.89 -9.42 -1.15
CA TYR A 62 -16.58 -10.47 -0.40
C TYR A 62 -17.06 -11.62 -1.27
N THR A 63 -17.32 -11.40 -2.53
CA THR A 63 -17.70 -12.34 -3.60
C THR A 63 -18.66 -13.42 -3.09
N THR A 64 -19.78 -13.01 -2.47
CA THR A 64 -20.77 -13.93 -1.87
C THR A 64 -21.50 -14.73 -2.95
N ASP A 65 -22.00 -15.90 -2.61
CA ASP A 65 -22.75 -16.75 -3.55
C ASP A 65 -24.03 -16.08 -4.08
N SER A 66 -24.70 -15.26 -3.25
CA SER A 66 -25.86 -14.47 -3.66
C SER A 66 -25.47 -13.42 -4.72
N PHE A 67 -24.36 -12.72 -4.52
CA PHE A 67 -23.83 -11.78 -5.49
C PHE A 67 -23.41 -12.45 -6.79
N LEU A 68 -22.69 -13.57 -6.72
CA LEU A 68 -22.28 -14.31 -7.91
C LEU A 68 -23.46 -14.81 -8.75
N ARG A 69 -24.57 -15.19 -8.10
CA ARG A 69 -25.81 -15.59 -8.81
C ARG A 69 -26.55 -14.43 -9.48
N SER A 70 -26.27 -13.19 -9.10
CA SER A 70 -26.84 -12.01 -9.78
C SER A 70 -26.07 -11.60 -11.03
N LEU A 71 -24.85 -12.13 -11.23
CA LEU A 71 -24.05 -11.85 -12.42
C LEU A 71 -24.48 -12.75 -13.60
N ASP A 72 -24.47 -12.20 -14.82
CA ASP A 72 -24.67 -12.95 -16.04
C ASP A 72 -23.35 -13.62 -16.48
N ILE A 73 -23.06 -14.77 -15.86
CA ILE A 73 -21.82 -15.52 -16.07
C ILE A 73 -21.96 -16.39 -17.31
N PRO A 74 -21.13 -16.21 -18.36
CA PRO A 74 -21.14 -17.04 -19.55
C PRO A 74 -21.01 -18.54 -19.27
N GLN A 75 -21.77 -19.35 -19.96
CA GLN A 75 -21.73 -20.80 -19.80
C GLN A 75 -20.32 -21.35 -20.08
N GLY A 76 -19.83 -22.22 -19.19
CA GLY A 76 -18.51 -22.85 -19.30
C GLY A 76 -17.39 -22.08 -18.58
N LEU A 77 -17.59 -20.81 -18.22
CA LEU A 77 -16.62 -20.05 -17.45
C LEU A 77 -16.66 -20.49 -15.97
N LYS A 78 -15.53 -20.91 -15.42
CA LYS A 78 -15.43 -21.37 -14.03
C LYS A 78 -15.01 -20.22 -13.11
N ILE A 79 -15.74 -20.05 -12.02
CA ILE A 79 -15.49 -18.98 -11.06
C ILE A 79 -14.56 -19.47 -9.95
N GLY A 80 -13.53 -18.66 -9.66
CA GLY A 80 -12.66 -18.78 -8.51
C GLY A 80 -12.82 -17.61 -7.53
N VAL A 81 -12.46 -17.85 -6.28
CA VAL A 81 -12.30 -16.83 -5.24
C VAL A 81 -11.03 -17.08 -4.46
N MET A 82 -10.47 -16.00 -3.91
CA MET A 82 -9.31 -16.07 -3.02
C MET A 82 -9.74 -15.78 -1.58
N VAL A 83 -9.13 -16.45 -0.61
CA VAL A 83 -9.27 -16.17 0.82
C VAL A 83 -7.90 -15.98 1.45
N ASN A 84 -7.75 -15.00 2.34
CA ASN A 84 -6.50 -14.78 3.04
C ASN A 84 -6.35 -15.79 4.19
N ALA A 85 -5.23 -16.49 4.26
CA ALA A 85 -4.93 -17.41 5.36
C ALA A 85 -4.95 -16.69 6.71
N SER A 86 -4.42 -15.46 6.79
CA SER A 86 -4.44 -14.62 8.00
C SER A 86 -5.85 -14.38 8.55
N GLU A 87 -6.85 -14.16 7.67
CA GLU A 87 -8.24 -13.96 8.08
C GLU A 87 -8.86 -15.24 8.67
N LEU A 88 -8.55 -16.40 8.08
CA LEU A 88 -9.02 -17.69 8.56
C LEU A 88 -8.39 -18.05 9.91
N LEU A 89 -7.08 -17.87 10.03
CA LEU A 89 -6.31 -18.21 11.23
C LEU A 89 -6.58 -17.23 12.38
N GLY A 90 -6.88 -15.97 12.07
CA GLY A 90 -7.23 -14.93 13.04
C GLY A 90 -8.68 -14.95 13.50
N TYR A 91 -9.53 -15.84 12.97
CA TYR A 91 -10.93 -15.90 13.37
C TYR A 91 -11.08 -16.43 14.79
N ALA A 92 -11.81 -15.69 15.64
CA ALA A 92 -11.86 -15.94 17.08
C ALA A 92 -12.31 -17.35 17.47
N GLU A 93 -13.19 -17.97 16.66
CA GLU A 93 -13.73 -19.31 16.91
C GLU A 93 -12.88 -20.42 16.27
N GLY A 94 -11.80 -20.05 15.57
CA GLY A 94 -10.85 -20.96 14.93
C GLY A 94 -11.13 -21.25 13.45
N LEU A 95 -10.23 -22.04 12.83
CA LEU A 95 -10.18 -22.28 11.38
C LEU A 95 -11.45 -22.92 10.81
N LEU A 96 -11.95 -23.99 11.42
CA LEU A 96 -13.13 -24.71 10.91
C LEU A 96 -14.43 -23.88 10.99
N PRO A 97 -14.73 -23.18 12.09
CA PRO A 97 -15.82 -22.20 12.12
C PRO A 97 -15.69 -21.09 11.08
N ALA A 98 -14.47 -20.58 10.84
CA ALA A 98 -14.20 -19.58 9.81
C ALA A 98 -14.60 -20.11 8.41
N LEU A 99 -14.15 -21.31 8.06
CA LEU A 99 -14.47 -21.96 6.79
C LEU A 99 -15.97 -22.20 6.62
N ASN A 100 -16.65 -22.76 7.65
CA ASN A 100 -18.10 -22.98 7.64
C ASN A 100 -18.91 -21.68 7.50
N ARG A 101 -18.35 -20.54 7.97
CA ARG A 101 -18.98 -19.22 7.85
C ARG A 101 -18.88 -18.65 6.43
N LEU A 102 -17.79 -18.94 5.74
CA LEU A 102 -17.49 -18.37 4.42
C LEU A 102 -17.94 -19.26 3.26
N PHE A 103 -18.00 -20.58 3.45
CA PHE A 103 -18.21 -21.53 2.37
C PHE A 103 -19.35 -22.53 2.70
N VAL A 104 -20.07 -22.92 1.67
CA VAL A 104 -20.99 -24.05 1.66
C VAL A 104 -20.39 -25.16 0.79
N SER A 105 -21.06 -26.30 0.63
CA SER A 105 -20.62 -27.33 -0.31
C SER A 105 -20.59 -26.80 -1.75
N ALA A 106 -19.60 -27.22 -2.57
CA ALA A 106 -19.39 -26.72 -3.92
C ALA A 106 -20.55 -26.97 -4.89
N ASP A 107 -21.38 -27.98 -4.63
CA ASP A 107 -22.60 -28.24 -5.42
C ASP A 107 -23.68 -27.18 -5.18
N GLN A 108 -23.64 -26.49 -4.03
CA GLN A 108 -24.54 -25.40 -3.65
C GLN A 108 -23.99 -24.01 -3.97
N SER A 109 -22.72 -23.90 -4.42
CA SER A 109 -22.04 -22.65 -4.72
C SER A 109 -21.81 -22.47 -6.23
N PRO A 110 -21.86 -21.25 -6.78
CA PRO A 110 -21.37 -20.98 -8.13
C PRO A 110 -19.84 -21.05 -8.24
N VAL A 111 -19.11 -21.02 -7.11
CA VAL A 111 -17.65 -21.13 -7.07
C VAL A 111 -17.20 -22.56 -7.35
N ARG A 112 -16.10 -22.69 -8.11
CA ARG A 112 -15.47 -23.99 -8.41
C ARG A 112 -14.05 -24.07 -7.87
N LEU A 113 -13.34 -22.94 -7.78
CA LEU A 113 -11.96 -22.85 -7.31
C LEU A 113 -11.89 -21.95 -6.07
N VAL A 114 -11.24 -22.42 -5.02
CA VAL A 114 -10.87 -21.62 -3.86
C VAL A 114 -9.36 -21.63 -3.73
N ARG A 115 -8.74 -20.45 -3.70
CA ARG A 115 -7.31 -20.31 -3.45
C ARG A 115 -7.04 -19.59 -2.13
N LEU A 116 -6.09 -20.10 -1.35
CA LEU A 116 -5.63 -19.47 -0.13
C LEU A 116 -4.40 -18.59 -0.45
N ALA A 117 -4.47 -17.30 -0.16
CA ALA A 117 -3.29 -16.44 -0.14
C ALA A 117 -2.58 -16.62 1.20
N CYS A 118 -1.32 -17.04 1.19
CA CYS A 118 -0.64 -17.51 2.39
C CYS A 118 0.80 -17.02 2.43
N HIS A 119 1.20 -16.41 3.55
CA HIS A 119 2.60 -16.16 3.84
C HIS A 119 3.29 -17.43 4.36
N VAL A 120 4.61 -17.49 4.21
CA VAL A 120 5.40 -18.66 4.63
C VAL A 120 5.16 -19.03 6.10
N HIS A 121 5.08 -18.06 7.00
CA HIS A 121 4.86 -18.29 8.44
C HIS A 121 3.45 -18.79 8.80
N GLU A 122 2.47 -18.63 7.90
CA GLU A 122 1.09 -19.08 8.06
C GLU A 122 0.86 -20.47 7.44
N PHE A 123 1.79 -20.91 6.59
CA PHE A 123 1.57 -21.99 5.64
C PHE A 123 1.15 -23.29 6.30
N GLU A 124 1.92 -23.77 7.28
CA GLU A 124 1.62 -25.03 7.99
C GLU A 124 0.25 -24.99 8.69
N ALA A 125 -0.06 -23.86 9.32
CA ALA A 125 -1.34 -23.67 10.02
C ALA A 125 -2.54 -23.55 9.06
N ALA A 126 -2.31 -23.09 7.82
CA ALA A 126 -3.36 -22.93 6.81
C ALA A 126 -3.66 -24.22 6.02
N LEU A 127 -2.73 -25.16 5.90
CA LEU A 127 -2.89 -26.38 5.13
C LEU A 127 -4.14 -27.22 5.48
N PRO A 128 -4.57 -27.36 6.76
CA PRO A 128 -5.81 -28.07 7.08
C PRO A 128 -7.08 -27.49 6.42
N ALA A 129 -7.08 -26.18 6.06
CA ALA A 129 -8.16 -25.58 5.30
C ALA A 129 -8.30 -26.20 3.91
N CYS A 130 -7.19 -26.62 3.29
CA CYS A 130 -7.19 -27.24 1.98
C CYS A 130 -7.94 -28.59 1.98
N ASP A 131 -7.70 -29.44 2.98
CA ASP A 131 -8.42 -30.70 3.14
C ASP A 131 -9.94 -30.48 3.31
N TRP A 132 -10.31 -29.50 4.17
CA TRP A 132 -11.71 -29.18 4.37
C TRP A 132 -12.39 -28.70 3.10
N LEU A 133 -11.78 -27.75 2.36
CA LEU A 133 -12.32 -27.23 1.11
C LEU A 133 -12.43 -28.32 0.03
N HIS A 134 -11.42 -29.18 -0.07
CA HIS A 134 -11.44 -30.30 -1.00
C HIS A 134 -12.58 -31.30 -0.65
N GLN A 135 -12.80 -31.57 0.65
CA GLN A 135 -13.94 -32.39 1.11
C GLN A 135 -15.29 -31.74 0.77
N GLN A 136 -15.37 -30.40 0.70
CA GLN A 136 -16.56 -29.69 0.23
C GLN A 136 -16.74 -29.74 -1.29
N GLY A 137 -15.80 -30.32 -2.04
CA GLY A 137 -15.87 -30.51 -3.49
C GLY A 137 -15.30 -29.36 -4.32
N TYR A 138 -14.56 -28.44 -3.71
CA TYR A 138 -13.84 -27.38 -4.44
C TYR A 138 -12.55 -27.89 -5.06
N VAL A 139 -12.15 -27.28 -6.17
CA VAL A 139 -10.76 -27.29 -6.60
C VAL A 139 -9.99 -26.34 -5.69
N VAL A 140 -8.86 -26.79 -5.14
CA VAL A 140 -8.15 -26.07 -4.07
C VAL A 140 -6.73 -25.73 -4.49
N GLY A 141 -6.41 -24.44 -4.41
CA GLY A 141 -5.04 -23.95 -4.57
C GLY A 141 -4.54 -23.23 -3.32
N ILE A 142 -3.24 -23.29 -3.07
CA ILE A 142 -2.59 -22.43 -2.08
C ILE A 142 -1.51 -21.62 -2.76
N ASN A 143 -1.53 -20.30 -2.56
CA ASN A 143 -0.59 -19.36 -3.18
C ASN A 143 0.44 -18.92 -2.15
N LEU A 144 1.66 -19.45 -2.26
CA LEU A 144 2.79 -19.15 -1.41
C LEU A 144 3.40 -17.80 -1.81
N MET A 145 3.14 -16.79 -0.99
CA MET A 145 3.65 -15.44 -1.21
C MET A 145 5.10 -15.29 -0.74
N GLN A 146 5.86 -14.39 -1.39
CA GLN A 146 7.24 -14.01 -1.01
C GLN A 146 8.22 -15.19 -1.01
N ILE A 147 8.09 -16.08 -1.99
CA ILE A 147 8.96 -17.25 -2.12
C ILE A 147 10.33 -16.90 -2.73
N ALA A 148 10.44 -15.78 -3.46
CA ALA A 148 11.61 -15.40 -4.24
C ALA A 148 12.91 -15.29 -3.43
N ASP A 149 12.78 -14.88 -2.16
CA ASP A 149 13.94 -14.64 -1.27
C ASP A 149 14.23 -15.83 -0.31
N ARG A 150 13.60 -16.99 -0.54
CA ARG A 150 13.73 -18.14 0.35
C ARG A 150 14.86 -19.06 -0.09
N ASP A 151 15.49 -19.68 0.91
CA ASP A 151 16.48 -20.72 0.64
C ASP A 151 15.84 -21.93 -0.06
N PRO A 152 16.48 -22.53 -1.08
CA PRO A 152 15.95 -23.69 -1.77
C PRO A 152 15.59 -24.88 -0.87
N VAL A 153 16.27 -25.06 0.28
CA VAL A 153 15.95 -26.10 1.27
C VAL A 153 14.64 -25.77 1.99
N GLU A 154 14.42 -24.51 2.35
CA GLU A 154 13.14 -24.06 2.94
C GLU A 154 11.98 -24.25 1.95
N ILE A 155 12.17 -23.90 0.68
CA ILE A 155 11.18 -24.12 -0.39
C ILE A 155 10.81 -25.60 -0.53
N GLU A 156 11.80 -26.48 -0.54
CA GLU A 156 11.59 -27.93 -0.59
C GLU A 156 10.81 -28.44 0.63
N GLN A 157 11.12 -27.94 1.84
CA GLN A 157 10.40 -28.32 3.06
C GLN A 157 8.92 -27.91 3.01
N LEU A 158 8.61 -26.69 2.56
CA LEU A 158 7.24 -26.22 2.37
C LEU A 158 6.49 -27.08 1.34
N ALA A 159 7.14 -27.43 0.25
CA ALA A 159 6.60 -28.31 -0.78
C ALA A 159 6.29 -29.73 -0.23
N ARG A 160 7.14 -30.28 0.61
CA ARG A 160 6.92 -31.58 1.29
C ARG A 160 5.74 -31.50 2.28
N LEU A 161 5.60 -30.40 3.01
CA LEU A 161 4.43 -30.19 3.88
C LEU A 161 3.13 -30.17 3.07
N ALA A 162 3.11 -29.44 1.94
CA ALA A 162 1.96 -29.38 1.06
C ALA A 162 1.56 -30.78 0.52
N GLN A 163 2.52 -31.67 0.25
CA GLN A 163 2.30 -33.00 -0.31
C GLN A 163 1.44 -33.90 0.60
N ALA A 164 1.34 -33.60 1.88
CA ALA A 164 0.54 -34.35 2.83
C ALA A 164 -0.95 -33.96 2.86
N TYR A 165 -1.35 -32.93 2.12
CA TYR A 165 -2.70 -32.37 2.13
C TYR A 165 -3.37 -32.45 0.75
N SER A 166 -4.69 -32.34 0.73
CA SER A 166 -5.51 -32.42 -0.49
C SER A 166 -5.49 -31.10 -1.23
N LEU A 167 -4.47 -30.93 -2.09
CA LEU A 167 -4.26 -29.76 -2.93
C LEU A 167 -4.31 -30.15 -4.40
N ASP A 168 -5.06 -29.40 -5.20
CA ASP A 168 -5.08 -29.55 -6.66
C ASP A 168 -3.93 -28.79 -7.32
N VAL A 169 -3.48 -27.67 -6.71
CA VAL A 169 -2.37 -26.88 -7.23
C VAL A 169 -1.63 -26.14 -6.12
N LEU A 170 -0.30 -26.23 -6.13
CA LEU A 170 0.60 -25.41 -5.30
C LEU A 170 1.12 -24.26 -6.15
N TYR A 171 0.74 -23.03 -5.79
CA TYR A 171 1.22 -21.82 -6.42
C TYR A 171 2.41 -21.21 -5.70
N PHE A 172 3.26 -20.55 -6.45
CA PHE A 172 4.23 -19.62 -5.91
C PHE A 172 4.07 -18.24 -6.57
N ALA A 173 4.30 -17.20 -5.78
CA ALA A 173 4.19 -15.83 -6.25
C ALA A 173 5.55 -15.12 -6.24
N ASP A 174 5.93 -14.53 -7.38
CA ASP A 174 6.98 -13.52 -7.44
C ASP A 174 6.43 -12.18 -6.93
N SER A 175 6.22 -12.09 -5.63
CA SER A 175 5.55 -10.94 -5.00
C SER A 175 6.31 -9.62 -5.15
N MET A 176 7.62 -9.69 -5.41
CA MET A 176 8.48 -8.53 -5.61
C MET A 176 8.72 -8.22 -7.09
N GLY A 177 8.26 -9.09 -8.00
CA GLY A 177 8.52 -8.95 -9.43
C GLY A 177 10.02 -8.87 -9.76
N SER A 178 10.84 -9.54 -8.96
CA SER A 178 12.31 -9.44 -8.97
C SER A 178 13.02 -10.66 -9.55
N LEU A 179 12.30 -11.77 -9.75
CA LEU A 179 12.87 -12.98 -10.31
C LEU A 179 13.28 -12.79 -11.77
N SER A 180 14.43 -13.33 -12.11
CA SER A 180 14.80 -13.62 -13.50
C SER A 180 14.22 -14.98 -13.93
N PRO A 181 14.21 -15.30 -15.25
CA PRO A 181 13.79 -16.62 -15.73
C PRO A 181 14.59 -17.78 -15.13
N ASP A 182 15.90 -17.61 -14.91
CA ASP A 182 16.73 -18.66 -14.32
C ASP A 182 16.45 -18.84 -12.81
N GLN A 183 16.19 -17.76 -12.08
CA GLN A 183 15.76 -17.84 -10.67
C GLN A 183 14.38 -18.48 -10.57
N THR A 184 13.47 -18.19 -11.49
CA THR A 184 12.14 -18.84 -11.58
C THR A 184 12.30 -20.35 -11.73
N SER A 185 13.22 -20.82 -12.60
CA SER A 185 13.54 -22.24 -12.72
C SER A 185 14.06 -22.83 -11.41
N GLY A 186 14.95 -22.11 -10.72
CA GLY A 186 15.48 -22.56 -9.42
C GLY A 186 14.41 -22.76 -8.35
N VAL A 187 13.40 -21.87 -8.30
CA VAL A 187 12.24 -22.04 -7.40
C VAL A 187 11.43 -23.27 -7.79
N ILE A 188 11.15 -23.47 -9.10
CA ILE A 188 10.41 -24.62 -9.59
C ILE A 188 11.14 -25.94 -9.27
N GLU A 189 12.45 -26.00 -9.46
CA GLU A 189 13.27 -27.16 -9.10
C GLU A 189 13.20 -27.47 -7.61
N ALA A 190 13.29 -26.45 -6.75
CA ALA A 190 13.18 -26.61 -5.31
C ALA A 190 11.78 -27.14 -4.91
N LEU A 191 10.70 -26.58 -5.45
CA LEU A 191 9.33 -27.06 -5.22
C LEU A 191 9.17 -28.51 -5.69
N ARG A 192 9.71 -28.86 -6.85
CA ARG A 192 9.60 -30.22 -7.43
C ARG A 192 10.30 -31.31 -6.62
N ARG A 193 11.28 -30.97 -5.80
CA ARG A 193 11.88 -31.94 -4.87
C ARG A 193 10.94 -32.38 -3.75
N GLY A 194 9.93 -31.56 -3.41
CA GLY A 194 8.97 -31.86 -2.35
C GLY A 194 7.54 -32.11 -2.83
N TRP A 195 7.14 -31.56 -3.99
CA TRP A 195 5.76 -31.59 -4.51
C TRP A 195 5.67 -32.25 -5.88
N GLN A 196 4.79 -33.23 -6.02
CA GLN A 196 4.57 -34.01 -7.27
C GLN A 196 3.33 -33.58 -8.04
N GLY A 197 2.45 -32.81 -7.44
CA GLY A 197 1.21 -32.32 -8.05
C GLY A 197 1.42 -31.16 -9.02
N PRO A 198 0.33 -30.58 -9.56
CA PRO A 198 0.38 -29.38 -10.38
C PRO A 198 1.03 -28.20 -9.67
N LEU A 199 1.85 -27.41 -10.40
CA LEU A 199 2.39 -26.14 -9.95
C LEU A 199 1.69 -24.98 -10.66
N GLY A 200 1.51 -23.88 -9.96
CA GLY A 200 1.03 -22.61 -10.46
C GLY A 200 2.00 -21.46 -10.23
N ILE A 201 1.95 -20.44 -11.07
CA ILE A 201 2.77 -19.24 -10.94
C ILE A 201 1.91 -17.97 -11.00
N HIS A 202 2.22 -17.02 -10.12
CA HIS A 202 1.70 -15.65 -10.12
C HIS A 202 2.87 -14.67 -10.17
N THR A 203 2.96 -13.86 -11.23
CA THR A 203 4.11 -12.98 -11.49
C THR A 203 3.73 -11.52 -11.45
N HIS A 204 4.49 -10.72 -10.67
CA HIS A 204 4.47 -9.27 -10.75
C HIS A 204 5.51 -8.73 -11.73
N ASP A 205 5.30 -7.52 -12.23
CA ASP A 205 6.06 -6.97 -13.37
C ASP A 205 7.02 -5.82 -12.99
N ASN A 206 7.55 -5.81 -11.75
CA ASN A 206 8.46 -4.76 -11.29
C ASN A 206 9.64 -4.56 -12.25
N CYS A 207 10.30 -5.66 -12.61
CA CYS A 207 11.48 -5.66 -13.49
C CYS A 207 11.12 -5.88 -14.97
N GLY A 208 9.85 -5.83 -15.36
CA GLY A 208 9.43 -6.09 -16.75
C GLY A 208 9.62 -7.54 -17.20
N MET A 209 9.73 -8.48 -16.25
CA MET A 209 10.04 -9.90 -16.53
C MET A 209 8.84 -10.83 -16.37
N ALA A 210 7.66 -10.31 -16.02
CA ALA A 210 6.51 -11.14 -15.70
C ALA A 210 6.15 -12.12 -16.82
N LEU A 211 6.10 -11.67 -18.08
CA LEU A 211 5.83 -12.55 -19.23
C LEU A 211 6.95 -13.58 -19.42
N ALA A 212 8.20 -13.16 -19.37
CA ALA A 212 9.36 -14.04 -19.55
C ALA A 212 9.38 -15.14 -18.48
N ASN A 213 9.14 -14.78 -17.21
CA ASN A 213 9.09 -15.71 -16.08
C ASN A 213 7.91 -16.69 -16.21
N THR A 214 6.72 -16.21 -16.64
CA THR A 214 5.56 -17.05 -16.86
C THR A 214 5.81 -18.07 -17.98
N LEU A 215 6.37 -17.64 -19.12
CA LEU A 215 6.70 -18.53 -20.22
C LEU A 215 7.82 -19.55 -19.86
N ARG A 216 8.82 -19.09 -19.09
CA ARG A 216 9.85 -19.99 -18.57
C ARG A 216 9.25 -21.03 -17.64
N ALA A 217 8.39 -20.64 -16.72
CA ALA A 217 7.71 -21.55 -15.79
C ALA A 217 6.90 -22.62 -16.54
N ILE A 218 6.16 -22.24 -17.60
CA ILE A 218 5.44 -23.20 -18.45
C ILE A 218 6.39 -24.20 -19.09
N ASN A 219 7.53 -23.74 -19.61
CA ASN A 219 8.54 -24.61 -20.21
C ASN A 219 9.17 -25.56 -19.18
N ASP A 220 9.28 -25.15 -17.92
CA ASP A 220 9.79 -25.96 -16.81
C ASP A 220 8.69 -26.83 -16.15
N GLY A 221 7.49 -26.91 -16.75
CA GLY A 221 6.42 -27.83 -16.36
C GLY A 221 5.42 -27.28 -15.34
N VAL A 222 5.35 -25.97 -15.14
CA VAL A 222 4.23 -25.32 -14.45
C VAL A 222 3.00 -25.43 -15.34
N SER A 223 1.86 -25.83 -14.76
CA SER A 223 0.64 -26.11 -15.50
C SER A 223 -0.51 -25.12 -15.21
N TRP A 224 -0.35 -24.23 -14.25
CA TRP A 224 -1.31 -23.17 -13.95
C TRP A 224 -0.63 -21.81 -13.98
N VAL A 225 -1.22 -20.85 -14.67
CA VAL A 225 -0.67 -19.49 -14.77
C VAL A 225 -1.76 -18.46 -14.48
N ASP A 226 -1.40 -17.49 -13.66
CA ASP A 226 -2.21 -16.31 -13.41
C ASP A 226 -1.87 -15.21 -14.41
N SER A 227 -2.87 -14.41 -14.75
CA SER A 227 -2.69 -13.19 -15.51
C SER A 227 -3.76 -12.15 -15.16
N THR A 228 -3.55 -10.92 -15.56
CA THR A 228 -4.54 -9.85 -15.44
C THR A 228 -4.60 -9.02 -16.73
N VAL A 229 -5.79 -8.58 -17.12
CA VAL A 229 -5.95 -7.74 -18.32
C VAL A 229 -5.22 -6.44 -18.13
N THR A 230 -4.40 -6.03 -19.11
CA THR A 230 -3.47 -4.89 -19.07
C THR A 230 -2.45 -4.93 -17.92
N GLY A 231 -2.31 -6.08 -17.27
CA GLY A 231 -1.48 -6.22 -16.09
C GLY A 231 -2.09 -5.53 -14.85
N MET A 232 -3.41 -5.33 -14.79
CA MET A 232 -4.05 -4.64 -13.68
C MET A 232 -3.76 -5.33 -12.35
N GLY A 233 -3.09 -4.62 -11.43
CA GLY A 233 -2.66 -5.12 -10.14
C GLY A 233 -1.90 -4.04 -9.40
N ARG A 234 -1.56 -4.27 -8.12
CA ARG A 234 -0.86 -3.26 -7.31
C ARG A 234 0.46 -2.82 -7.95
N GLY A 235 0.71 -1.50 -7.93
CA GLY A 235 1.98 -0.90 -8.34
C GLY A 235 2.39 -1.27 -9.77
N PRO A 236 3.43 -2.10 -9.97
CA PRO A 236 3.92 -2.49 -11.28
C PRO A 236 2.96 -3.41 -12.05
N GLY A 237 1.95 -3.97 -11.36
CA GLY A 237 1.01 -4.91 -11.96
C GLY A 237 1.58 -6.31 -12.15
N ASN A 238 0.91 -7.10 -13.00
CA ASN A 238 1.13 -8.52 -13.22
C ASN A 238 1.43 -8.82 -14.70
N VAL A 239 1.69 -10.09 -15.02
CA VAL A 239 1.71 -10.53 -16.41
C VAL A 239 0.36 -10.27 -17.08
N ARG A 240 0.41 -9.77 -18.31
CA ARG A 240 -0.79 -9.35 -19.05
C ARG A 240 -1.51 -10.50 -19.71
N THR A 241 -2.82 -10.62 -19.46
CA THR A 241 -3.68 -11.66 -20.06
C THR A 241 -3.61 -11.66 -21.58
N GLU A 242 -3.66 -10.49 -22.21
CA GLU A 242 -3.60 -10.36 -23.67
C GLU A 242 -2.31 -10.92 -24.26
N TYR A 243 -1.19 -10.83 -23.54
CA TYR A 243 0.08 -11.38 -24.03
C TYR A 243 0.17 -12.88 -23.79
N VAL A 244 -0.23 -13.35 -22.59
CA VAL A 244 -0.23 -14.78 -22.27
C VAL A 244 -1.14 -15.56 -23.22
N VAL A 245 -2.34 -15.03 -23.54
CA VAL A 245 -3.28 -15.66 -24.45
C VAL A 245 -2.67 -15.80 -25.85
N ILE A 246 -2.02 -14.75 -26.36
CA ILE A 246 -1.39 -14.76 -27.69
C ILE A 246 -0.25 -15.79 -27.73
N GLU A 247 0.61 -15.82 -26.72
CA GLU A 247 1.72 -16.79 -26.63
C GLU A 247 1.26 -18.25 -26.50
N LEU A 248 0.10 -18.47 -25.89
CA LEU A 248 -0.43 -19.81 -25.67
C LEU A 248 -1.42 -20.31 -26.72
N MET A 249 -1.83 -19.47 -27.68
CA MET A 249 -2.85 -19.84 -28.69
C MET A 249 -2.59 -21.18 -29.34
N GLU A 250 -1.40 -21.39 -29.88
CA GLU A 250 -1.04 -22.62 -30.57
C GLU A 250 -1.00 -23.83 -29.64
N LYS A 251 -0.52 -23.65 -28.42
CA LYS A 251 -0.42 -24.69 -27.39
C LYS A 251 -1.78 -25.09 -26.83
N ARG A 252 -2.77 -24.21 -26.91
CA ARG A 252 -4.13 -24.41 -26.37
C ARG A 252 -5.18 -24.76 -27.41
N GLY A 253 -4.77 -25.17 -28.61
CA GLY A 253 -5.67 -25.72 -29.62
C GLY A 253 -6.06 -24.76 -30.74
N GLY A 254 -5.37 -23.66 -30.89
CA GLY A 254 -5.50 -22.73 -32.02
C GLY A 254 -6.09 -21.35 -31.68
N PRO A 255 -6.50 -20.60 -32.70
CA PRO A 255 -6.89 -19.19 -32.52
C PRO A 255 -8.16 -19.03 -31.67
N VAL A 256 -8.13 -18.04 -30.79
CA VAL A 256 -9.26 -17.59 -29.96
C VAL A 256 -9.76 -16.22 -30.44
N ASN A 257 -11.00 -15.88 -30.08
CA ASN A 257 -11.55 -14.57 -30.44
C ASN A 257 -11.08 -13.49 -29.47
N VAL A 258 -10.02 -12.77 -29.81
CA VAL A 258 -9.44 -11.69 -29.00
C VAL A 258 -10.19 -10.36 -29.13
N ALA A 259 -11.13 -10.20 -30.05
CA ALA A 259 -11.80 -8.92 -30.28
C ALA A 259 -12.56 -8.40 -29.03
N PRO A 260 -13.31 -9.21 -28.26
CA PRO A 260 -13.93 -8.74 -27.02
C PRO A 260 -12.91 -8.29 -25.97
N LEU A 261 -11.75 -8.98 -25.87
CA LEU A 261 -10.68 -8.60 -24.97
C LEU A 261 -10.11 -7.22 -25.33
N PHE A 262 -9.82 -6.96 -26.60
CA PHE A 262 -9.29 -5.67 -27.02
C PHE A 262 -10.33 -4.55 -26.87
N THR A 263 -11.62 -4.85 -27.05
CA THR A 263 -12.71 -3.90 -26.78
C THR A 263 -12.79 -3.56 -25.31
N LEU A 264 -12.72 -4.56 -24.43
CA LEU A 264 -12.65 -4.37 -22.96
C LEU A 264 -11.47 -3.48 -22.56
N ILE A 265 -10.28 -3.76 -23.12
CA ILE A 265 -9.06 -2.98 -22.86
C ILE A 265 -9.28 -1.51 -23.25
N ALA A 266 -9.69 -1.26 -24.49
CA ALA A 266 -9.82 0.10 -24.99
C ALA A 266 -10.93 0.90 -24.29
N ARG A 267 -12.05 0.26 -23.96
CA ARG A 267 -13.22 0.91 -23.40
C ARG A 267 -13.13 1.15 -21.90
N HIS A 268 -12.57 0.22 -21.15
CA HIS A 268 -12.63 0.22 -19.69
C HIS A 268 -11.23 0.25 -19.04
N LEU A 269 -10.35 -0.70 -19.39
CA LEU A 269 -9.10 -0.90 -18.64
C LEU A 269 -8.05 0.18 -18.93
N GLN A 270 -7.92 0.63 -20.17
CA GLN A 270 -6.98 1.66 -20.55
C GLN A 270 -7.30 3.02 -19.90
N PRO A 271 -8.56 3.49 -19.85
CA PRO A 271 -8.92 4.69 -19.07
C PRO A 271 -8.66 4.54 -17.58
N LEU A 272 -8.90 3.36 -17.01
CA LEU A 272 -8.60 3.10 -15.60
C LEU A 272 -7.08 3.11 -15.36
N GLN A 273 -6.29 2.50 -16.25
CA GLN A 273 -4.83 2.50 -16.16
C GLN A 273 -4.26 3.92 -16.22
N GLN A 274 -4.78 4.77 -17.09
CA GLN A 274 -4.39 6.18 -17.15
C GLN A 274 -4.71 6.94 -15.87
N ARG A 275 -5.81 6.60 -15.20
CA ARG A 275 -6.23 7.22 -13.94
C ARG A 275 -5.40 6.75 -12.74
N HIS A 276 -5.12 5.47 -12.65
CA HIS A 276 -4.52 4.83 -11.48
C HIS A 276 -3.02 4.55 -11.62
N GLY A 277 -2.49 4.51 -12.83
CA GLY A 277 -1.07 4.44 -13.10
C GLY A 277 -0.40 3.10 -12.82
N TRP A 278 -1.12 1.96 -12.86
CA TRP A 278 -0.44 0.66 -12.73
C TRP A 278 0.39 0.33 -13.98
N GLY A 279 1.41 -0.46 -13.76
CA GLY A 279 2.39 -0.87 -14.75
C GLY A 279 3.80 -0.55 -14.31
N THR A 280 4.79 -1.23 -14.91
CA THR A 280 6.19 -0.99 -14.58
C THR A 280 6.64 0.41 -14.98
N ASN A 281 7.52 0.98 -14.17
CA ASN A 281 8.20 2.25 -14.43
C ASN A 281 9.61 2.20 -13.81
N PRO A 282 10.49 3.19 -14.05
CA PRO A 282 11.85 3.18 -13.52
C PRO A 282 11.94 3.00 -12.00
N TYR A 283 11.00 3.53 -11.23
CA TYR A 283 11.01 3.43 -9.76
C TYR A 283 10.62 2.04 -9.30
N TYR A 284 9.60 1.41 -9.91
CA TYR A 284 9.24 0.02 -9.64
C TYR A 284 10.36 -0.93 -10.07
N PHE A 285 11.03 -0.63 -11.19
CA PHE A 285 12.18 -1.41 -11.64
C PHE A 285 13.31 -1.37 -10.60
N LEU A 286 13.69 -0.19 -10.11
CA LEU A 286 14.69 -0.05 -9.06
C LEU A 286 14.27 -0.76 -7.77
N ALA A 287 12.99 -0.63 -7.37
CA ALA A 287 12.46 -1.33 -6.22
C ALA A 287 12.60 -2.86 -6.36
N GLY A 288 12.25 -3.42 -7.51
CA GLY A 288 12.44 -4.85 -7.80
C GLY A 288 13.90 -5.27 -7.72
N VAL A 289 14.81 -4.54 -8.37
CA VAL A 289 16.27 -4.82 -8.34
C VAL A 289 16.84 -4.82 -6.92
N TYR A 290 16.35 -3.94 -6.06
CA TYR A 290 16.86 -3.81 -4.69
C TYR A 290 16.03 -4.56 -3.63
N GLY A 291 15.02 -5.32 -4.05
CA GLY A 291 14.13 -6.07 -3.14
C GLY A 291 13.29 -5.17 -2.24
N ILE A 292 12.91 -3.98 -2.72
CA ILE A 292 12.08 -3.01 -2.01
C ILE A 292 10.61 -3.27 -2.38
N HIS A 293 9.74 -3.36 -1.38
CA HIS A 293 8.33 -3.63 -1.64
C HIS A 293 7.66 -2.49 -2.42
N PRO A 294 6.92 -2.79 -3.52
CA PRO A 294 6.38 -1.79 -4.43
C PRO A 294 5.38 -0.82 -3.79
N THR A 295 4.76 -1.18 -2.67
CA THR A 295 3.82 -0.28 -1.98
C THR A 295 4.48 1.03 -1.54
N TYR A 296 5.75 1.05 -1.12
CA TYR A 296 6.44 2.30 -0.79
C TYR A 296 6.43 3.27 -1.98
N ILE A 297 6.75 2.73 -3.13
CA ILE A 297 6.77 3.52 -4.38
C ILE A 297 5.35 3.94 -4.77
N GLN A 298 4.38 3.04 -4.67
CA GLN A 298 2.98 3.31 -5.00
C GLN A 298 2.40 4.44 -4.15
N GLU A 299 2.60 4.42 -2.83
CA GLU A 299 2.12 5.45 -1.91
C GLU A 299 2.77 6.81 -2.22
N MET A 300 4.08 6.83 -2.48
CA MET A 300 4.77 8.07 -2.83
C MET A 300 4.33 8.62 -4.19
N LEU A 301 4.15 7.78 -5.22
CA LEU A 301 3.66 8.20 -6.53
C LEU A 301 2.20 8.70 -6.49
N ALA A 302 1.39 8.18 -5.58
CA ALA A 302 0.01 8.62 -5.39
C ALA A 302 -0.09 9.97 -4.67
N ASP A 303 0.97 10.41 -3.99
CA ASP A 303 1.00 11.65 -3.20
C ASP A 303 1.86 12.71 -3.89
N SER A 304 1.22 13.68 -4.51
CA SER A 304 1.86 14.79 -5.23
C SER A 304 2.73 15.73 -4.35
N ARG A 305 2.85 15.46 -3.06
CA ARG A 305 3.80 16.14 -2.16
C ARG A 305 5.22 15.62 -2.29
N TYR A 306 5.41 14.43 -2.87
CA TYR A 306 6.73 13.86 -3.16
C TYR A 306 7.16 14.22 -4.57
N ALA A 307 8.37 14.79 -4.70
CA ALA A 307 9.03 14.98 -5.98
C ALA A 307 9.71 13.68 -6.43
N GLU A 308 10.07 13.61 -7.70
CA GLU A 308 10.80 12.45 -8.25
C GLU A 308 12.13 12.20 -7.51
N GLU A 309 12.79 13.26 -7.06
CA GLU A 309 14.02 13.18 -6.29
C GLU A 309 13.80 12.54 -4.92
N ASP A 310 12.66 12.79 -4.26
CA ASP A 310 12.30 12.16 -2.98
C ASP A 310 12.18 10.64 -3.11
N LEU A 311 11.60 10.14 -4.23
CA LEU A 311 11.51 8.70 -4.49
C LEU A 311 12.90 8.06 -4.61
N LEU A 312 13.83 8.70 -5.35
CA LEU A 312 15.19 8.19 -5.52
C LEU A 312 15.95 8.15 -4.19
N VAL A 313 15.79 9.18 -3.34
CA VAL A 313 16.41 9.21 -2.00
C VAL A 313 15.88 8.11 -1.11
N VAL A 314 14.57 7.86 -1.12
CA VAL A 314 13.96 6.76 -0.34
C VAL A 314 14.42 5.40 -0.84
N ILE A 315 14.48 5.19 -2.16
CA ILE A 315 15.01 3.95 -2.76
C ILE A 315 16.47 3.73 -2.35
N ASP A 316 17.33 4.75 -2.44
CA ASP A 316 18.74 4.66 -2.02
C ASP A 316 18.88 4.37 -0.53
N PHE A 317 18.06 5.00 0.29
CA PHE A 317 18.00 4.74 1.74
C PHE A 317 17.62 3.28 2.03
N LEU A 318 16.50 2.79 1.47
CA LEU A 318 16.01 1.42 1.68
C LEU A 318 17.01 0.37 1.18
N LYS A 319 17.68 0.64 0.05
CA LYS A 319 18.77 -0.19 -0.48
C LYS A 319 19.94 -0.31 0.51
N ASN A 320 20.38 0.82 1.08
CA ASN A 320 21.55 0.88 1.96
C ASN A 320 21.29 0.29 3.36
N GLN A 321 20.05 0.29 3.81
CA GLN A 321 19.63 -0.33 5.08
C GLN A 321 19.39 -1.85 4.98
N GLY A 322 19.71 -2.45 3.83
CA GLY A 322 19.54 -3.88 3.61
C GLY A 322 18.09 -4.27 3.36
N GLY A 323 17.41 -3.57 2.47
CA GLY A 323 16.01 -3.76 2.02
C GLY A 323 15.59 -5.20 1.66
N LYS A 324 16.51 -6.17 1.82
CA LYS A 324 16.29 -7.61 1.73
C LYS A 324 15.53 -8.20 2.93
N LYS A 325 15.39 -7.47 4.04
CA LYS A 325 14.59 -7.91 5.19
C LYS A 325 13.28 -7.10 5.24
N PHE A 326 12.42 -7.39 4.28
CA PHE A 326 11.05 -6.96 4.37
C PHE A 326 10.39 -7.56 5.62
N ASN A 327 10.00 -6.69 6.56
CA ASN A 327 9.16 -7.09 7.68
C ASN A 327 7.69 -6.86 7.27
N PRO A 328 6.85 -7.91 7.16
CA PRO A 328 5.43 -7.75 6.83
C PRO A 328 4.70 -6.76 7.74
N GLY A 329 5.11 -6.66 9.01
CA GLY A 329 4.62 -5.64 9.94
C GLY A 329 4.92 -4.20 9.50
N THR A 330 5.96 -3.98 8.70
CA THR A 330 6.27 -2.64 8.17
C THR A 330 5.34 -2.25 7.02
N LEU A 331 4.75 -3.21 6.31
CA LEU A 331 3.84 -2.92 5.20
C LEU A 331 2.40 -2.64 5.65
N GLU A 332 1.89 -3.41 6.59
CA GLU A 332 0.64 -3.07 7.29
C GLU A 332 0.80 -1.73 8.03
N SER A 333 1.99 -1.49 8.59
CA SER A 333 2.38 -0.21 9.17
C SER A 333 2.43 0.92 8.11
N ALA A 334 2.83 0.67 6.84
CA ALA A 334 2.89 1.72 5.82
C ALA A 334 1.50 2.28 5.43
N ARG A 335 0.46 1.47 5.52
CA ARG A 335 -0.94 1.92 5.38
C ARG A 335 -1.52 2.50 6.67
N HIS A 336 -0.93 2.14 7.83
CA HIS A 336 -1.40 2.48 9.16
C HIS A 336 -0.25 2.88 10.07
N PHE A 337 0.67 3.72 9.59
CA PHE A 337 1.86 4.12 10.35
C PHE A 337 1.55 4.55 11.78
N TYR A 338 0.31 5.00 12.02
CA TYR A 338 -0.12 5.53 13.30
C TYR A 338 -1.51 5.03 13.71
N SER A 339 -1.83 3.77 13.41
CA SER A 339 -3.14 3.16 13.73
C SER A 339 -3.24 2.53 15.11
N GLY A 340 -2.16 2.54 15.90
CA GLY A 340 -2.13 2.04 17.29
C GLY A 340 -2.44 3.13 18.31
N GLU A 341 -2.41 2.77 19.59
CA GLU A 341 -2.43 3.78 20.68
C GLU A 341 -1.21 4.70 20.54
N PRO A 342 -1.41 6.03 20.55
CA PRO A 342 -0.30 6.97 20.40
C PRO A 342 0.60 6.93 21.62
N GLN A 343 1.92 6.78 21.39
CA GLN A 343 2.93 6.73 22.43
C GLN A 343 3.97 7.83 22.22
N GLY A 344 4.23 8.58 23.26
CA GLY A 344 5.28 9.59 23.33
C GLY A 344 5.85 9.68 24.73
N SER A 345 7.04 10.22 24.86
CA SER A 345 7.74 10.35 26.13
C SER A 345 8.09 11.80 26.49
N TRP A 346 7.78 12.76 25.62
CA TRP A 346 8.10 14.16 25.81
C TRP A 346 6.84 15.03 25.81
N SER A 347 6.83 16.09 26.67
CA SER A 347 5.77 17.11 26.74
C SER A 347 6.25 18.44 26.20
N PRO A 348 5.52 19.12 25.31
CA PRO A 348 5.89 20.43 24.79
C PRO A 348 5.70 21.59 25.80
N LYS A 349 5.04 21.34 26.93
CA LYS A 349 4.73 22.38 27.94
C LYS A 349 5.94 23.14 28.43
N ASP A 350 7.06 22.45 28.67
CA ASP A 350 8.27 23.07 29.19
C ASP A 350 8.88 24.13 28.26
N LEU A 351 8.61 24.03 26.97
CA LEU A 351 9.14 24.94 25.94
C LEU A 351 8.12 26.01 25.49
N ILE A 352 6.83 25.68 25.50
CA ILE A 352 5.79 26.46 24.81
C ILE A 352 4.87 27.22 25.80
N ALA A 353 4.65 26.72 27.01
CA ALA A 353 3.61 27.24 27.90
C ALA A 353 3.63 28.77 28.04
N GLY A 354 2.48 29.39 27.74
CA GLY A 354 2.31 30.84 27.84
C GLY A 354 3.04 31.66 26.78
N ARG A 355 3.58 31.01 25.74
CA ARG A 355 4.28 31.68 24.63
C ARG A 355 3.38 31.73 23.37
N GLU A 356 3.67 32.71 22.54
CA GLU A 356 3.21 32.69 21.15
C GLU A 356 4.07 31.72 20.34
N VAL A 357 3.46 30.96 19.46
CA VAL A 357 4.16 30.00 18.58
C VAL A 357 4.12 30.49 17.13
N LEU A 358 5.24 30.52 16.46
CA LEU A 358 5.35 30.76 15.01
C LEU A 358 5.66 29.46 14.29
N LEU A 359 4.73 28.99 13.46
CA LEU A 359 4.94 27.84 12.57
C LEU A 359 5.43 28.31 11.21
N LEU A 360 6.58 27.80 10.78
CA LEU A 360 7.18 28.05 9.46
C LEU A 360 6.88 26.90 8.52
N GLY A 361 5.95 27.10 7.60
CA GLY A 361 5.66 26.16 6.51
C GLY A 361 6.66 26.27 5.35
N SER A 362 6.49 25.44 4.32
CA SER A 362 7.36 25.41 3.14
C SER A 362 6.88 26.29 1.97
N GLY A 363 5.82 27.08 2.18
CA GLY A 363 5.33 27.95 1.13
C GLY A 363 6.21 29.17 0.87
N PRO A 364 6.23 29.71 -0.36
CA PRO A 364 7.11 30.81 -0.79
C PRO A 364 6.91 32.12 -0.01
N GLY A 365 5.85 32.23 0.78
CA GLY A 365 5.62 33.35 1.68
C GLY A 365 6.69 33.53 2.74
N VAL A 366 7.38 32.45 3.16
CA VAL A 366 8.47 32.55 4.13
C VAL A 366 9.66 33.28 3.54
N ASP A 367 10.16 32.84 2.40
CA ASP A 367 11.30 33.48 1.72
C ASP A 367 10.97 34.91 1.30
N ARG A 368 9.79 35.14 0.69
CA ARG A 368 9.35 36.48 0.26
C ARG A 368 9.28 37.50 1.39
N HIS A 369 8.88 37.08 2.58
CA HIS A 369 8.70 37.95 3.75
C HIS A 369 9.75 37.69 4.84
N ARG A 370 10.87 37.07 4.48
CA ARG A 370 11.96 36.64 5.37
C ARG A 370 12.39 37.73 6.33
N GLN A 371 12.73 38.90 5.83
CA GLN A 371 13.23 39.98 6.67
C GLN A 371 12.19 40.40 7.75
N GLY A 372 10.92 40.56 7.37
CA GLY A 372 9.85 40.90 8.32
C GLY A 372 9.64 39.81 9.38
N LEU A 373 9.71 38.53 8.97
CA LEU A 373 9.65 37.40 9.89
C LEU A 373 10.82 37.37 10.86
N GLU A 374 12.04 37.51 10.37
CA GLU A 374 13.26 37.53 11.22
C GLU A 374 13.28 38.73 12.19
N ASP A 375 12.87 39.91 11.76
CA ASP A 375 12.76 41.09 12.60
C ASP A 375 11.69 40.90 13.69
N TYR A 376 10.57 40.31 13.36
CA TYR A 376 9.54 39.95 14.32
C TYR A 376 10.05 38.92 15.34
N ILE A 377 10.69 37.84 14.88
CA ILE A 377 11.25 36.81 15.78
C ILE A 377 12.24 37.41 16.78
N ARG A 378 13.14 38.28 16.33
CA ARG A 378 14.13 38.93 17.20
C ARG A 378 13.49 39.85 18.24
N ARG A 379 12.42 40.57 17.85
CA ARG A 379 11.70 41.51 18.73
C ARG A 379 10.75 40.82 19.69
N ALA A 380 9.84 39.97 19.18
CA ALA A 380 8.74 39.38 19.94
C ALA A 380 9.13 38.07 20.64
N LYS A 381 10.16 37.39 20.14
CA LYS A 381 10.69 36.12 20.66
C LYS A 381 9.61 35.05 20.81
N PRO A 382 8.78 34.80 19.77
CA PRO A 382 7.86 33.66 19.78
C PRO A 382 8.65 32.35 19.89
N PHE A 383 7.97 31.23 20.18
CA PHE A 383 8.58 29.92 20.01
C PHE A 383 8.45 29.51 18.53
N VAL A 384 9.58 29.27 17.87
CA VAL A 384 9.62 29.05 16.41
C VAL A 384 9.74 27.56 16.10
N ILE A 385 8.73 27.01 15.42
CA ILE A 385 8.73 25.62 14.94
C ILE A 385 8.79 25.63 13.40
N ALA A 386 9.89 25.11 12.83
CA ALA A 386 10.01 24.93 11.39
C ALA A 386 9.50 23.53 10.97
N LEU A 387 8.68 23.47 9.92
CA LEU A 387 8.15 22.21 9.41
C LEU A 387 9.17 21.53 8.49
N ASN A 388 9.42 20.25 8.74
CA ASN A 388 10.40 19.45 8.00
C ASN A 388 11.79 20.14 7.97
N THR A 389 12.38 20.24 6.79
CA THR A 389 13.70 20.84 6.55
C THR A 389 13.65 22.32 6.14
N GLN A 390 12.53 23.02 6.39
CA GLN A 390 12.38 24.45 6.06
C GLN A 390 13.57 25.28 6.61
N SER A 391 14.25 26.01 5.75
CA SER A 391 15.51 26.72 6.05
C SER A 391 15.61 28.12 5.44
N ASP A 392 14.49 28.74 5.01
CA ASP A 392 14.48 30.11 4.49
C ASP A 392 14.71 31.18 5.58
N ILE A 393 14.57 30.82 6.84
CA ILE A 393 14.86 31.66 8.01
C ILE A 393 16.23 31.29 8.58
N ALA A 394 16.94 32.27 9.09
CA ALA A 394 18.26 32.08 9.74
C ALA A 394 18.16 30.99 10.82
N SER A 395 19.07 30.02 10.76
CA SER A 395 19.00 28.78 11.55
C SER A 395 18.96 29.06 13.08
N GLU A 396 19.63 30.09 13.54
CA GLU A 396 19.67 30.50 14.95
C GLU A 396 18.35 31.09 15.46
N LEU A 397 17.41 31.39 14.58
CA LEU A 397 16.08 31.92 14.93
C LEU A 397 15.01 30.83 15.00
N ILE A 398 15.36 29.58 14.73
CA ILE A 398 14.47 28.41 14.79
C ILE A 398 14.77 27.65 16.09
N ASP A 399 13.76 27.50 16.95
CA ASP A 399 13.94 26.79 18.23
C ASP A 399 13.94 25.27 18.02
N VAL A 400 12.97 24.75 17.25
CA VAL A 400 12.81 23.32 16.99
C VAL A 400 12.28 23.07 15.57
N ARG A 401 12.39 21.82 15.13
CA ARG A 401 11.76 21.35 13.90
C ARG A 401 10.71 20.31 14.21
N ALA A 402 9.68 20.20 13.38
CA ALA A 402 8.66 19.16 13.47
C ALA A 402 8.57 18.37 12.17
N ALA A 403 8.60 17.05 12.28
CA ALA A 403 8.37 16.14 11.19
C ALA A 403 7.75 14.85 11.72
N CYS A 404 6.70 14.33 11.09
CA CYS A 404 6.01 13.14 11.57
C CYS A 404 5.80 12.10 10.48
N HIS A 405 5.78 12.47 9.19
CA HIS A 405 5.51 11.52 8.13
C HIS A 405 6.74 10.63 7.87
N PRO A 406 6.68 9.29 8.05
CA PRO A 406 7.86 8.42 7.98
C PRO A 406 8.61 8.48 6.66
N PHE A 407 7.91 8.54 5.53
CA PHE A 407 8.57 8.65 4.21
C PHE A 407 9.30 9.99 4.05
N ARG A 408 8.71 11.09 4.52
CA ARG A 408 9.37 12.39 4.48
C ARG A 408 10.60 12.41 5.40
N LEU A 409 10.49 11.82 6.60
CA LEU A 409 11.62 11.66 7.50
C LEU A 409 12.72 10.80 6.87
N MET A 410 12.36 9.75 6.15
CA MET A 410 13.30 8.89 5.43
C MET A 410 14.01 9.65 4.31
N ALA A 411 13.27 10.40 3.50
CA ALA A 411 13.82 11.23 2.44
C ALA A 411 14.78 12.32 2.98
N ASP A 412 14.38 12.98 4.08
CA ASP A 412 15.09 14.13 4.63
C ASP A 412 16.06 13.78 5.78
N CYS A 413 16.25 12.49 6.13
CA CYS A 413 17.03 12.09 7.31
C CYS A 413 18.44 12.69 7.35
N ARG A 414 19.16 12.67 6.23
CA ARG A 414 20.51 13.25 6.12
C ARG A 414 20.53 14.75 6.37
N GLU A 415 19.48 15.45 5.95
CA GLU A 415 19.35 16.88 6.16
C GLU A 415 18.97 17.18 7.61
N HIS A 416 18.02 16.46 8.17
CA HIS A 416 17.67 16.59 9.59
C HIS A 416 18.87 16.41 10.53
N VAL A 417 19.76 15.46 10.25
CA VAL A 417 20.98 15.24 11.07
C VAL A 417 21.93 16.43 11.01
N LYS A 418 22.05 17.12 9.86
CA LYS A 418 22.92 18.31 9.71
C LYS A 418 22.35 19.55 10.40
N LEU A 419 21.03 19.66 10.49
CA LEU A 419 20.36 20.82 11.08
C LEU A 419 20.51 20.81 12.61
N PRO A 420 20.90 21.94 13.26
CA PRO A 420 21.25 21.93 14.68
C PRO A 420 20.05 21.81 15.63
N GLN A 421 18.83 22.21 15.18
CA GLN A 421 17.67 22.25 16.06
C GLN A 421 17.20 20.84 16.46
N PRO A 422 16.66 20.63 17.68
CA PRO A 422 15.97 19.41 18.05
C PRO A 422 14.79 19.11 17.08
N LEU A 423 14.49 17.82 16.90
CA LEU A 423 13.41 17.36 16.04
C LEU A 423 12.26 16.80 16.86
N ILE A 424 11.09 17.44 16.81
CA ILE A 424 9.84 16.89 17.34
C ILE A 424 9.34 15.85 16.35
N THR A 425 9.23 14.60 16.80
CA THR A 425 8.83 13.47 15.96
C THR A 425 8.29 12.35 16.85
N PRO A 426 7.41 11.46 16.39
CA PRO A 426 6.93 10.31 17.16
C PRO A 426 8.00 9.21 17.21
N ALA A 427 9.11 9.47 17.89
CA ALA A 427 10.35 8.69 17.82
C ALA A 427 10.16 7.21 18.16
N HIS A 428 9.35 6.86 19.18
CA HIS A 428 9.05 5.50 19.56
C HIS A 428 8.24 4.73 18.49
N MET A 429 7.49 5.46 17.68
CA MET A 429 6.59 4.89 16.66
C MET A 429 7.23 4.82 15.28
N LEU A 430 8.41 5.44 15.07
CA LEU A 430 9.12 5.40 13.80
C LEU A 430 9.68 3.99 13.54
N PRO A 431 9.71 3.55 12.26
CA PRO A 431 10.44 2.36 11.85
C PRO A 431 11.89 2.37 12.35
N ALA A 432 12.43 1.18 12.64
CA ALA A 432 13.79 1.06 13.18
C ALA A 432 14.85 1.68 12.26
N GLU A 433 14.64 1.56 10.95
CA GLU A 433 15.50 2.09 9.90
C GLU A 433 15.54 3.63 9.92
N VAL A 434 14.37 4.27 10.09
CA VAL A 434 14.26 5.73 10.19
C VAL A 434 14.94 6.23 11.47
N ARG A 435 14.72 5.53 12.59
CA ARG A 435 15.42 5.86 13.85
C ARG A 435 16.93 5.74 13.72
N ALA A 436 17.42 4.68 13.08
CA ALA A 436 18.85 4.49 12.84
C ALA A 436 19.44 5.58 11.94
N ALA A 437 18.69 6.05 10.94
CA ALA A 437 19.13 7.13 10.05
C ALA A 437 19.15 8.51 10.73
N LEU A 438 18.43 8.68 11.82
CA LEU A 438 18.40 9.88 12.65
C LEU A 438 19.35 9.77 13.87
N ASP A 439 20.25 8.77 13.88
CA ASP A 439 21.21 8.59 14.97
C ASP A 439 22.05 9.86 15.18
N GLY A 440 22.25 10.23 16.45
CA GLY A 440 22.90 11.47 16.84
C GLY A 440 22.01 12.72 16.80
N LYS A 441 20.77 12.65 16.28
CA LYS A 441 19.80 13.75 16.32
C LYS A 441 19.08 13.79 17.66
N VAL A 442 19.00 14.98 18.26
CA VAL A 442 18.15 15.18 19.45
C VAL A 442 16.70 15.09 19.02
N MET A 443 16.00 14.06 19.45
CA MET A 443 14.58 13.81 19.15
C MET A 443 13.73 14.14 20.39
N LEU A 444 12.66 14.90 20.18
CA LEU A 444 11.63 15.20 21.16
C LEU A 444 10.40 14.35 20.80
N ASP A 445 10.19 13.26 21.54
CA ASP A 445 9.28 12.19 21.20
C ASP A 445 7.84 12.52 21.60
N TYR A 446 7.06 13.06 20.65
CA TYR A 446 5.65 13.35 20.81
C TYR A 446 4.83 12.39 19.93
N GLY A 447 3.99 11.56 20.56
CA GLY A 447 3.26 10.46 19.89
C GLY A 447 2.14 10.96 18.97
N ILE A 448 1.77 10.14 17.98
CA ILE A 448 0.71 10.44 17.02
C ILE A 448 -0.14 9.19 16.74
N ALA A 449 -1.45 9.36 16.63
CA ALA A 449 -2.35 8.42 15.97
C ALA A 449 -3.13 9.13 14.86
N VAL A 450 -3.57 8.39 13.85
CA VAL A 450 -4.40 8.92 12.76
C VAL A 450 -5.77 8.29 12.80
N GLN A 451 -6.80 9.13 12.97
CA GLN A 451 -8.21 8.73 12.97
C GLN A 451 -9.04 9.80 12.23
N ALA A 452 -9.74 9.39 11.17
CA ALA A 452 -10.54 10.29 10.34
C ALA A 452 -11.49 11.16 11.19
N ALA A 453 -11.60 12.43 10.83
CA ALA A 453 -12.45 13.45 11.47
C ALA A 453 -12.18 13.70 12.97
N THR A 454 -11.05 13.24 13.51
CA THR A 454 -10.67 13.41 14.92
C THR A 454 -9.47 14.34 15.01
N PHE A 455 -9.52 15.35 15.90
CA PHE A 455 -8.40 16.18 16.25
C PHE A 455 -8.33 16.33 17.79
N GLU A 456 -7.40 15.61 18.41
CA GLU A 456 -7.19 15.61 19.85
C GLU A 456 -5.71 15.80 20.15
N PHE A 457 -5.40 16.47 21.26
CA PHE A 457 -4.02 16.62 21.74
C PHE A 457 -3.97 16.41 23.26
N ALA A 458 -3.03 15.62 23.67
CA ALA A 458 -2.75 15.28 25.05
C ALA A 458 -1.32 15.71 25.39
N GLU A 459 -0.88 15.48 26.61
CA GLU A 459 0.41 15.96 27.09
C GLU A 459 1.62 15.44 26.29
N GLN A 460 1.57 14.17 25.85
CA GLN A 460 2.70 13.51 25.18
C GLN A 460 2.33 12.91 23.82
N HIS A 461 1.09 13.11 23.34
CA HIS A 461 0.63 12.57 22.06
C HIS A 461 -0.57 13.32 21.50
N CYS A 462 -0.90 13.05 20.25
CA CYS A 462 -2.10 13.55 19.58
C CYS A 462 -2.80 12.47 18.74
N ILE A 463 -4.10 12.70 18.45
CA ILE A 463 -4.89 11.95 17.47
C ILE A 463 -5.34 12.94 16.40
N LEU A 464 -5.00 12.68 15.14
CA LEU A 464 -5.14 13.64 14.05
C LEU A 464 -5.96 13.04 12.90
N PRO A 465 -6.70 13.86 12.13
CA PRO A 465 -7.45 13.37 10.97
C PRO A 465 -6.54 12.89 9.83
N THR A 466 -5.30 13.32 9.79
CA THR A 466 -4.29 13.02 8.77
C THR A 466 -2.89 13.15 9.34
N SER A 467 -1.90 12.46 8.76
CA SER A 467 -0.49 12.52 9.15
C SER A 467 0.27 13.75 8.61
N LEU A 468 -0.45 14.83 8.26
CA LEU A 468 0.18 16.08 7.82
C LEU A 468 1.01 16.71 8.95
N VAL A 469 2.24 17.10 8.63
CA VAL A 469 3.12 17.77 9.60
C VAL A 469 2.53 19.08 10.13
N ALA A 470 1.71 19.77 9.36
CA ALA A 470 0.97 20.95 9.80
C ALA A 470 0.01 20.61 10.95
N ALA A 471 -0.77 19.52 10.84
CA ALA A 471 -1.64 19.03 11.90
C ALA A 471 -0.85 18.68 13.16
N TYR A 472 0.25 17.98 12.97
CA TYR A 472 1.13 17.56 14.06
C TYR A 472 1.72 18.76 14.82
N ALA A 473 2.24 19.76 14.11
CA ALA A 473 2.78 20.97 14.72
C ALA A 473 1.70 21.81 15.43
N LEU A 474 0.48 21.87 14.89
CA LEU A 474 -0.66 22.51 15.57
C LEU A 474 -0.99 21.78 16.88
N ALA A 475 -1.03 20.45 16.88
CA ALA A 475 -1.26 19.67 18.09
C ALA A 475 -0.16 19.86 19.14
N VAL A 476 1.11 19.86 18.73
CA VAL A 476 2.26 20.17 19.61
C VAL A 476 2.13 21.56 20.23
N ALA A 477 1.83 22.59 19.43
CA ALA A 477 1.68 23.95 19.94
C ALA A 477 0.50 24.07 20.92
N ALA A 478 -0.64 23.46 20.62
CA ALA A 478 -1.81 23.46 21.49
C ALA A 478 -1.56 22.68 22.79
N SER A 479 -1.00 21.46 22.70
CA SER A 479 -0.63 20.64 23.86
C SER A 479 0.39 21.35 24.77
N GLY A 480 1.31 22.11 24.17
CA GLY A 480 2.27 22.93 24.88
C GLY A 480 1.69 24.15 25.62
N GLY A 481 0.42 24.49 25.38
CA GLY A 481 -0.22 25.66 25.99
C GLY A 481 0.18 26.98 25.34
N ALA A 482 0.32 26.99 24.01
CA ALA A 482 0.51 28.21 23.25
C ALA A 482 -0.65 29.19 23.47
N ILE A 483 -0.37 30.47 23.60
CA ILE A 483 -1.44 31.49 23.73
C ILE A 483 -2.03 31.88 22.40
N ARG A 484 -1.26 31.78 21.32
CA ARG A 484 -1.64 32.03 19.93
C ARG A 484 -0.69 31.33 18.98
N ILE A 485 -1.16 30.91 17.81
CA ILE A 485 -0.33 30.30 16.77
C ILE A 485 -0.32 31.19 15.53
N LEU A 486 0.85 31.65 15.14
CA LEU A 486 1.11 32.39 13.90
C LEU A 486 1.56 31.42 12.82
N LEU A 487 1.01 31.56 11.61
CA LEU A 487 1.31 30.70 10.45
C LEU A 487 2.00 31.54 9.37
N ALA A 488 3.24 31.20 9.03
CA ALA A 488 3.97 31.76 7.92
C ALA A 488 4.33 30.66 6.89
N GLY A 489 4.20 30.96 5.61
CA GLY A 489 4.42 29.97 4.54
C GLY A 489 3.31 28.96 4.39
N PHE A 490 2.11 29.30 4.83
CA PHE A 490 0.87 28.55 4.58
C PHE A 490 0.12 29.19 3.42
N ASP A 491 0.80 29.35 2.27
CA ASP A 491 0.30 30.09 1.11
C ASP A 491 -0.93 29.42 0.45
N GLY A 492 -1.00 28.09 0.52
CA GLY A 492 -2.07 27.29 -0.06
C GLY A 492 -1.81 26.91 -1.52
N TYR A 493 -2.52 25.90 -1.97
CA TYR A 493 -2.48 25.39 -3.35
C TYR A 493 -3.47 26.17 -4.24
N SER A 494 -3.57 25.81 -5.53
CA SER A 494 -4.60 26.37 -6.42
C SER A 494 -6.02 26.02 -5.95
N ALA A 495 -7.02 26.80 -6.38
CA ALA A 495 -8.40 26.63 -5.91
C ALA A 495 -8.99 25.24 -6.22
N ASP A 496 -8.55 24.63 -7.33
CA ASP A 496 -9.03 23.33 -7.81
C ASP A 496 -8.17 22.14 -7.26
N ASP A 497 -7.19 22.42 -6.44
CA ASP A 497 -6.30 21.39 -5.88
C ASP A 497 -6.96 20.73 -4.67
N PRO A 498 -7.15 19.38 -4.66
CA PRO A 498 -7.78 18.65 -3.55
C PRO A 498 -7.11 18.91 -2.19
N ARG A 499 -5.80 19.20 -2.20
CA ARG A 499 -5.03 19.52 -0.99
C ARG A 499 -5.52 20.81 -0.30
N THR A 500 -6.07 21.74 -1.06
CA THR A 500 -6.68 22.97 -0.49
C THR A 500 -7.86 22.61 0.40
N LEU A 501 -8.72 21.68 -0.05
CA LEU A 501 -9.86 21.20 0.73
C LEU A 501 -9.39 20.44 1.98
N GLU A 502 -8.44 19.52 1.82
CA GLU A 502 -7.87 18.74 2.93
C GLU A 502 -7.33 19.64 4.04
N VAL A 503 -6.52 20.64 3.69
CA VAL A 503 -5.94 21.55 4.69
C VAL A 503 -7.00 22.47 5.31
N ASN A 504 -7.98 22.95 4.54
CA ASN A 504 -9.07 23.76 5.10
C ASN A 504 -9.90 22.94 6.11
N GLN A 505 -10.26 21.71 5.79
CA GLN A 505 -10.96 20.81 6.72
C GLN A 505 -10.16 20.53 7.99
N LEU A 506 -8.83 20.33 7.85
CA LEU A 506 -7.93 20.17 8.97
C LEU A 506 -7.94 21.39 9.89
N LEU A 507 -7.79 22.59 9.33
CA LEU A 507 -7.74 23.85 10.09
C LEU A 507 -9.09 24.14 10.76
N GLU A 508 -10.21 23.87 10.08
CA GLU A 508 -11.56 23.97 10.64
C GLU A 508 -11.75 23.01 11.82
N THR A 509 -11.38 21.74 11.63
CA THR A 509 -11.45 20.71 12.69
C THR A 509 -10.61 21.12 13.91
N PHE A 510 -9.41 21.64 13.71
CA PHE A 510 -8.56 22.15 14.80
C PHE A 510 -9.22 23.29 15.56
N GLN A 511 -9.79 24.29 14.86
CA GLN A 511 -10.44 25.43 15.48
C GLN A 511 -11.67 25.08 16.30
N GLN A 512 -12.31 23.94 16.03
CA GLN A 512 -13.45 23.42 16.80
C GLN A 512 -13.06 22.69 18.08
N VAL A 513 -11.77 22.39 18.28
CA VAL A 513 -11.31 21.70 19.49
C VAL A 513 -11.36 22.65 20.69
N ALA A 514 -11.95 22.19 21.78
CA ALA A 514 -11.99 22.96 23.02
C ALA A 514 -10.57 23.29 23.54
N GLY A 515 -10.28 24.58 23.74
CA GLY A 515 -8.97 25.03 24.20
C GLY A 515 -7.91 25.16 23.09
N ALA A 516 -8.27 25.00 21.82
CA ALA A 516 -7.36 25.26 20.71
C ALA A 516 -6.96 26.75 20.69
N PRO A 517 -5.64 27.07 20.55
CA PRO A 517 -5.18 28.44 20.42
C PRO A 517 -5.71 29.11 19.14
N GLU A 518 -5.85 30.45 19.18
CA GLU A 518 -6.19 31.23 18.00
C GLU A 518 -5.13 31.08 16.91
N LEU A 519 -5.58 30.88 15.65
CA LEU A 519 -4.74 30.83 14.47
C LEU A 519 -4.74 32.18 13.74
N LEU A 520 -3.55 32.64 13.30
CA LEU A 520 -3.41 33.83 12.48
C LEU A 520 -2.38 33.59 11.37
N ALA A 521 -2.78 33.63 10.10
CA ALA A 521 -1.84 33.66 8.99
C ALA A 521 -1.18 35.03 8.90
N VAL A 522 0.15 35.10 8.99
CA VAL A 522 0.94 36.33 9.02
C VAL A 522 1.68 36.61 7.71
N THR A 523 1.65 35.67 6.78
CA THR A 523 2.02 35.82 5.36
C THR A 523 0.78 35.54 4.50
N PRO A 524 0.77 35.87 3.19
CA PRO A 524 -0.37 35.59 2.32
C PRO A 524 -0.81 34.12 2.40
N SER A 525 -2.10 33.88 2.52
CA SER A 525 -2.68 32.53 2.58
C SER A 525 -4.00 32.46 1.82
N ARG A 526 -4.24 31.32 1.14
CA ARG A 526 -5.50 31.01 0.47
C ARG A 526 -6.44 30.19 1.37
N TYR A 527 -5.94 29.70 2.51
CA TYR A 527 -6.74 28.93 3.45
C TYR A 527 -7.76 29.79 4.20
N GLN A 528 -8.82 29.14 4.68
CA GLN A 528 -9.95 29.78 5.40
C GLN A 528 -9.62 29.97 6.87
N ILE A 529 -8.65 30.83 7.17
CA ILE A 529 -8.20 31.20 8.51
C ILE A 529 -8.10 32.73 8.65
N PRO A 530 -8.14 33.28 9.87
CA PRO A 530 -7.86 34.68 10.11
C PRO A 530 -6.51 35.11 9.52
N ARG A 531 -6.48 36.27 8.89
CA ARG A 531 -5.30 36.81 8.20
C ARG A 531 -4.84 38.11 8.86
N GLY A 532 -3.57 38.20 9.09
CA GLY A 532 -2.88 39.38 9.53
C GLY A 532 -1.67 39.69 8.65
N SER A 533 -0.82 40.56 9.12
CA SER A 533 0.43 40.88 8.45
C SER A 533 1.57 40.86 9.45
N ILE A 534 2.66 40.16 9.15
CA ILE A 534 3.85 40.14 9.99
C ILE A 534 4.43 41.53 10.22
N TYR A 535 4.19 42.45 9.31
CA TYR A 535 4.64 43.84 9.40
C TYR A 535 3.79 44.70 10.34
N ALA A 536 2.61 44.19 10.75
CA ALA A 536 1.67 44.91 11.64
C ALA A 536 1.66 44.37 13.09
N LEU A 537 2.46 43.35 13.40
CA LEU A 537 2.57 42.69 14.71
C LEU A 537 3.68 43.25 15.58
#